data_e0a2de391250de438dd1dc8fe27ce7c1
#
_entry.id   e0a2de391250de438dd1dc8fe27ce7c1
#
_cell.length_a   1.000
_cell.length_b   1.000
_cell.length_c   1.000
_cell.angle_alpha   90.00
_cell.angle_beta   90.00
_cell.angle_gamma   90.00
#
_symmetry.space_group_name_H-M   'P 1'
#
loop_
_entity.id
_entity.type
_entity.pdbx_description
1 polymer ?
#
loop_
_entity_poly.entity_id
_entity_poly.type
_entity_poly.pdbx_seq_one_letter_code
_entity_poly.pdbx_strand_id
1 'polypeptide(L)'
;MKRIIYISAVCLLTVLSSCSSVLDEAPSGKISIEEVFRDNDMTMNYLNTCYSSINAKGCLYFFWSRGPVNWCDDAWDADDQDVNWAASRRYYDGNASASDFPANYNAGDSGNESVSWTRSFQRIRNCAVFLQHIPTANVTSESDRARWTAEAHVLRAYYYSELLMWFGCSLPIIREPYTLDADFAKVERSSFHDVVEFVIEDCDAALACDDLPWRITTDSEAMRMTKAVAWAIKSRMTLFAASPLYNEGNNYWEEAYSVNKAAVQALESNGYALYDKLNQTAVWGDEKAYLPNKESQYLNEYFCNSGAYAADPADKETIYQLREGANSNLCNVDAPGAILGYKTGTCPSQELVDAFETINGEPVLDLSKPYLDEQHLKPNYNASNTLYSKEDPYANRDPRFYATIYYNGSKRYCGWGSDAGSISFENLGQGQGLMTRTITTWDAYKNSDG
;
A
#
# COMPACT_ATOMS: atom_id res chain seq x y z
N MET A 1 -63.87 28.73 49.65
CA MET A 1 -63.78 28.14 48.30
C MET A 1 -62.97 29.01 47.30
N LYS A 2 -63.23 30.30 47.14
CA LYS A 2 -62.47 31.15 46.17
C LYS A 2 -60.96 31.21 46.41
N ARG A 3 -60.47 31.20 47.68
CA ARG A 3 -59.01 31.22 47.98
C ARG A 3 -58.29 29.92 47.65
N ILE A 4 -58.94 28.77 47.73
CA ILE A 4 -58.37 27.45 47.40
C ILE A 4 -58.23 27.32 45.88
N ILE A 5 -59.17 27.84 45.11
CA ILE A 5 -59.11 27.84 43.63
C ILE A 5 -57.96 28.69 43.11
N TYR A 6 -57.65 29.84 43.72
CA TYR A 6 -56.50 30.67 43.32
C TYR A 6 -55.14 29.99 43.63
N ILE A 7 -55.02 29.31 44.77
CA ILE A 7 -53.80 28.60 45.16
C ILE A 7 -53.59 27.41 44.20
N SER A 8 -54.62 26.66 43.84
CA SER A 8 -54.54 25.58 42.89
C SER A 8 -54.21 26.05 41.47
N ALA A 9 -54.71 27.21 41.03
CA ALA A 9 -54.39 27.77 39.72
C ALA A 9 -52.94 28.31 39.62
N VAL A 10 -52.41 28.91 40.71
CA VAL A 10 -51.03 29.35 40.77
C VAL A 10 -50.05 28.17 40.81
N CYS A 11 -50.35 27.09 41.54
CA CYS A 11 -49.56 25.87 41.55
C CYS A 11 -49.55 25.15 40.17
N LEU A 12 -50.68 25.23 39.43
CA LEU A 12 -50.76 24.61 38.10
C LEU A 12 -49.96 25.40 37.04
N LEU A 13 -49.88 26.72 37.19
CA LEU A 13 -49.12 27.61 36.30
C LEU A 13 -47.59 27.51 36.53
N THR A 14 -47.13 27.21 37.72
CA THR A 14 -45.71 27.00 38.03
C THR A 14 -45.19 25.64 37.61
N VAL A 15 -46.03 24.63 37.40
CA VAL A 15 -45.63 23.31 36.89
C VAL A 15 -45.48 23.32 35.39
N LEU A 16 -46.11 24.26 34.66
CA LEU A 16 -46.01 24.34 33.19
C LEU A 16 -44.78 25.12 32.69
N SER A 17 -44.04 25.82 33.57
CA SER A 17 -42.85 26.58 33.18
C SER A 17 -41.54 25.85 33.51
N SER A 18 -41.56 24.65 34.03
CA SER A 18 -40.39 23.94 34.58
C SER A 18 -39.74 22.88 33.67
N CYS A 19 -40.20 22.71 32.45
CA CYS A 19 -39.72 21.57 31.66
C CYS A 19 -39.12 21.92 30.28
N SER A 20 -38.87 23.21 29.94
CA SER A 20 -38.28 23.49 28.62
C SER A 20 -36.75 23.46 28.60
N SER A 21 -36.09 23.65 29.75
CA SER A 21 -34.61 23.68 29.77
C SER A 21 -33.93 22.35 30.06
N VAL A 22 -34.70 21.35 30.55
CA VAL A 22 -34.13 19.99 30.82
C VAL A 22 -34.14 19.07 29.60
N LEU A 23 -34.90 19.48 28.56
CA LEU A 23 -34.96 18.70 27.28
C LEU A 23 -33.97 19.22 26.26
N ASP A 24 -33.32 20.34 26.49
CA ASP A 24 -32.29 20.92 25.61
C ASP A 24 -30.85 20.57 26.03
N GLU A 25 -30.66 19.83 27.11
CA GLU A 25 -29.36 19.25 27.39
C GLU A 25 -29.10 18.09 26.41
N ALA A 26 -28.11 18.30 25.56
CA ALA A 26 -27.55 17.22 24.73
C ALA A 26 -27.24 16.00 25.64
N PRO A 27 -27.54 14.77 25.19
CA PRO A 27 -27.29 13.58 25.99
C PRO A 27 -25.87 13.60 26.51
N SER A 28 -25.69 13.65 27.83
CA SER A 28 -24.40 13.77 28.49
C SER A 28 -23.40 12.76 27.93
N GLY A 29 -22.33 13.25 27.30
CA GLY A 29 -21.20 12.45 26.82
C GLY A 29 -21.06 12.31 25.30
N LYS A 30 -21.96 12.88 24.48
CA LYS A 30 -21.78 12.89 23.01
C LYS A 30 -21.53 14.33 22.54
N ILE A 31 -20.35 14.60 22.02
CA ILE A 31 -20.01 15.85 21.35
C ILE A 31 -20.71 15.85 19.99
N SER A 32 -21.44 16.92 19.65
CA SER A 32 -22.07 17.04 18.34
C SER A 32 -21.02 17.37 17.26
N ILE A 33 -21.36 17.10 16.00
CA ILE A 33 -20.44 17.40 14.88
C ILE A 33 -20.18 18.92 14.78
N GLU A 34 -21.18 19.74 15.09
CA GLU A 34 -21.07 21.19 15.12
C GLU A 34 -20.11 21.65 16.21
N GLU A 35 -20.09 21.01 17.37
CA GLU A 35 -19.15 21.30 18.45
C GLU A 35 -17.72 20.94 18.05
N VAL A 36 -17.52 19.84 17.37
CA VAL A 36 -16.20 19.42 16.85
C VAL A 36 -15.60 20.51 15.97
N PHE A 37 -16.38 21.06 15.03
CA PHE A 37 -15.89 22.05 14.08
C PHE A 37 -15.90 23.49 14.64
N ARG A 38 -16.33 23.72 15.88
CA ARG A 38 -16.16 24.99 16.62
C ARG A 38 -14.83 25.09 17.35
N ASP A 39 -14.08 24.00 17.42
CA ASP A 39 -12.80 23.94 18.11
C ASP A 39 -11.68 23.52 17.15
N ASN A 40 -10.56 24.24 17.17
CA ASN A 40 -9.43 24.01 16.27
C ASN A 40 -8.84 22.60 16.42
N ASP A 41 -8.59 22.18 17.67
CA ASP A 41 -7.92 20.93 17.96
C ASP A 41 -8.85 19.74 17.69
N MET A 42 -10.14 19.88 17.99
CA MET A 42 -11.14 18.89 17.64
C MET A 42 -11.30 18.76 16.12
N THR A 43 -11.25 19.87 15.37
CA THR A 43 -11.28 19.86 13.90
C THR A 43 -10.07 19.11 13.34
N MET A 44 -8.86 19.37 13.84
CA MET A 44 -7.66 18.63 13.45
C MET A 44 -7.75 17.14 13.83
N ASN A 45 -8.27 16.84 15.03
CA ASN A 45 -8.47 15.44 15.44
C ASN A 45 -9.50 14.72 14.57
N TYR A 46 -10.51 15.41 14.07
CA TYR A 46 -11.44 14.82 13.10
C TYR A 46 -10.73 14.49 11.79
N LEU A 47 -9.86 15.36 11.27
CA LEU A 47 -9.02 15.04 10.13
C LEU A 47 -8.15 13.79 10.39
N ASN A 48 -7.59 13.66 11.61
CA ASN A 48 -6.83 12.47 11.97
C ASN A 48 -7.67 11.18 11.93
N THR A 49 -9.00 11.26 12.14
CA THR A 49 -9.86 10.09 11.92
C THR A 49 -9.95 9.69 10.46
N CYS A 50 -9.81 10.65 9.53
CA CYS A 50 -9.75 10.35 8.10
C CYS A 50 -8.49 9.56 7.73
N TYR A 51 -7.39 9.74 8.45
CA TYR A 51 -6.14 8.98 8.28
C TYR A 51 -6.18 7.56 8.85
N SER A 52 -7.08 7.25 9.77
CA SER A 52 -6.99 6.07 10.65
C SER A 52 -7.14 4.70 9.97
N SER A 53 -7.44 4.66 8.69
CA SER A 53 -7.53 3.41 7.91
C SER A 53 -6.58 3.39 6.71
N ILE A 54 -5.61 4.30 6.67
CA ILE A 54 -4.49 4.12 5.77
C ILE A 54 -3.77 2.87 6.21
N ASN A 55 -3.63 1.94 5.29
CA ASN A 55 -3.21 0.61 5.63
C ASN A 55 -1.73 0.55 5.99
N ALA A 56 -1.47 0.41 7.26
CA ALA A 56 -0.13 0.27 7.80
C ALA A 56 0.53 -1.08 7.48
N LYS A 57 -0.24 -2.12 7.19
CA LYS A 57 0.31 -3.45 6.91
C LYS A 57 0.58 -3.71 5.43
N GLY A 58 0.46 -2.67 4.63
CA GLY A 58 0.71 -2.72 3.20
C GLY A 58 -0.33 -3.57 2.45
N CYS A 59 -0.93 -3.00 1.45
CA CYS A 59 -1.84 -3.69 0.54
C CYS A 59 -1.18 -4.87 -0.22
N LEU A 60 0.09 -5.15 0.02
CA LEU A 60 0.84 -6.16 -0.70
C LEU A 60 1.10 -7.43 0.12
N TYR A 61 0.66 -7.49 1.38
CA TYR A 61 0.94 -8.63 2.23
C TYR A 61 -0.23 -8.96 3.16
N PHE A 62 -0.72 -10.18 3.05
CA PHE A 62 -1.75 -10.75 3.91
C PHE A 62 -1.18 -11.98 4.62
N PHE A 63 -1.15 -11.97 5.93
CA PHE A 63 -0.39 -12.91 6.74
C PHE A 63 -0.48 -14.38 6.29
N TRP A 64 -1.67 -14.92 6.14
CA TRP A 64 -1.86 -16.32 5.69
C TRP A 64 -2.11 -16.48 4.20
N SER A 65 -2.42 -15.39 3.51
CA SER A 65 -2.71 -15.41 2.07
C SER A 65 -1.54 -14.93 1.23
N ARG A 66 -0.40 -14.67 1.86
CA ARG A 66 0.75 -14.01 1.23
C ARG A 66 0.37 -12.67 0.60
N GLY A 67 1.03 -12.28 -0.46
CA GLY A 67 0.71 -11.07 -1.19
C GLY A 67 0.25 -11.37 -2.61
N PRO A 68 -0.16 -10.36 -3.37
CA PRO A 68 -0.52 -10.52 -4.77
C PRO A 68 0.54 -11.20 -5.63
N VAL A 69 1.81 -11.11 -5.27
CA VAL A 69 2.92 -11.80 -5.93
C VAL A 69 2.75 -13.33 -5.94
N ASN A 70 2.08 -13.89 -4.92
CA ASN A 70 1.78 -15.32 -4.85
C ASN A 70 0.43 -15.69 -5.49
N TRP A 71 -0.27 -14.75 -6.10
CA TRP A 71 -1.55 -14.98 -6.78
C TRP A 71 -1.44 -14.91 -8.30
N CYS A 72 -0.26 -14.64 -8.80
CA CYS A 72 0.08 -14.57 -10.21
C CYS A 72 1.29 -15.47 -10.50
N ASP A 73 1.79 -15.42 -11.71
CA ASP A 73 2.92 -16.21 -12.21
C ASP A 73 4.30 -15.76 -11.71
N ASP A 74 4.37 -14.71 -10.87
CA ASP A 74 5.64 -14.24 -10.32
C ASP A 74 6.21 -15.16 -9.25
N ALA A 75 5.34 -15.73 -8.38
CA ALA A 75 5.81 -16.54 -7.27
C ALA A 75 4.82 -17.62 -6.85
N TRP A 76 5.36 -18.64 -6.20
CA TRP A 76 4.63 -19.72 -5.57
C TRP A 76 4.71 -19.62 -4.05
N ASP A 77 3.62 -19.99 -3.36
CA ASP A 77 3.61 -20.12 -1.92
C ASP A 77 4.09 -21.50 -1.50
N ALA A 78 5.27 -21.60 -0.91
CA ALA A 78 5.85 -22.85 -0.46
C ALA A 78 5.07 -23.53 0.69
N ASP A 79 4.14 -22.81 1.32
CA ASP A 79 3.27 -23.30 2.39
C ASP A 79 1.92 -23.83 1.89
N ASP A 80 1.81 -24.03 0.60
CA ASP A 80 0.61 -24.38 -0.17
C ASP A 80 0.01 -25.78 0.13
N GLN A 81 0.53 -26.51 1.09
CA GLN A 81 0.08 -27.87 1.35
C GLN A 81 -1.33 -27.96 1.96
N ASP A 82 -1.82 -26.91 2.56
CA ASP A 82 -3.17 -26.86 3.13
C ASP A 82 -3.97 -25.71 2.52
N VAL A 83 -4.91 -26.05 1.64
CA VAL A 83 -5.84 -25.11 1.00
C VAL A 83 -6.64 -24.24 1.98
N ASN A 84 -6.75 -24.66 3.24
CA ASN A 84 -7.43 -23.88 4.27
C ASN A 84 -6.54 -22.76 4.82
N TRP A 85 -5.22 -22.88 4.68
CA TRP A 85 -4.24 -21.94 5.17
C TRP A 85 -3.60 -21.12 4.04
N ALA A 86 -3.40 -21.72 2.86
CA ALA A 86 -2.81 -21.10 1.70
C ALA A 86 -3.89 -20.62 0.72
N ALA A 87 -4.45 -19.46 0.98
CA ALA A 87 -5.45 -18.88 0.09
C ALA A 87 -4.94 -18.63 -1.33
N SER A 88 -3.63 -18.45 -1.50
CA SER A 88 -2.95 -18.29 -2.78
C SER A 88 -3.23 -19.41 -3.77
N ARG A 89 -3.32 -20.68 -3.31
CA ARG A 89 -3.61 -21.80 -4.17
C ARG A 89 -4.89 -21.68 -4.99
N ARG A 90 -5.93 -21.06 -4.44
CA ARG A 90 -7.19 -20.86 -5.16
C ARG A 90 -7.03 -19.99 -6.40
N TYR A 91 -6.07 -19.06 -6.36
CA TYR A 91 -5.76 -18.20 -7.51
C TYR A 91 -5.00 -18.98 -8.59
N TYR A 92 -4.02 -19.82 -8.23
CA TYR A 92 -3.30 -20.65 -9.21
C TYR A 92 -4.22 -21.67 -9.88
N ASP A 93 -5.08 -22.31 -9.10
CA ASP A 93 -5.98 -23.35 -9.58
C ASP A 93 -7.17 -22.78 -10.37
N GLY A 94 -7.30 -21.44 -10.47
CA GLY A 94 -8.44 -20.77 -11.11
C GLY A 94 -9.75 -20.96 -10.37
N ASN A 95 -9.72 -21.31 -9.10
CA ASN A 95 -10.88 -21.57 -8.25
C ASN A 95 -11.27 -20.37 -7.36
N ALA A 96 -10.61 -19.23 -7.55
CA ALA A 96 -10.94 -18.02 -6.81
C ALA A 96 -12.32 -17.49 -7.19
N SER A 97 -13.09 -17.10 -6.20
CA SER A 97 -14.43 -16.52 -6.37
C SER A 97 -14.53 -15.18 -5.63
N ALA A 98 -15.64 -14.46 -5.81
CA ALA A 98 -15.89 -13.22 -5.10
C ALA A 98 -15.92 -13.38 -3.57
N SER A 99 -16.15 -14.59 -3.05
CA SER A 99 -16.07 -14.92 -1.62
C SER A 99 -14.64 -15.18 -1.15
N ASP A 100 -13.69 -15.34 -2.05
CA ASP A 100 -12.30 -15.60 -1.76
C ASP A 100 -11.44 -14.32 -1.73
N PHE A 101 -12.09 -13.18 -1.56
CA PHE A 101 -11.39 -11.91 -1.42
C PHE A 101 -10.46 -11.92 -0.20
N PRO A 102 -9.21 -11.44 -0.33
CA PRO A 102 -8.19 -11.55 0.73
C PRO A 102 -8.62 -11.04 2.11
N ALA A 103 -9.44 -9.99 2.16
CA ALA A 103 -9.99 -9.49 3.42
C ALA A 103 -10.85 -10.52 4.16
N ASN A 104 -11.44 -11.49 3.46
CA ASN A 104 -12.26 -12.53 4.06
C ASN A 104 -11.44 -13.60 4.78
N TYR A 105 -10.20 -13.83 4.34
CA TYR A 105 -9.30 -14.81 4.97
C TYR A 105 -8.71 -14.33 6.29
N ASN A 106 -8.72 -13.04 6.51
CA ASN A 106 -8.16 -12.40 7.68
C ASN A 106 -9.25 -11.93 8.66
N ALA A 107 -10.48 -12.35 8.48
CA ALA A 107 -11.61 -11.96 9.34
C ALA A 107 -11.43 -12.36 10.82
N GLY A 108 -10.52 -13.29 11.12
CA GLY A 108 -10.14 -13.67 12.49
C GLY A 108 -8.86 -13.00 13.00
N ASP A 109 -8.11 -12.33 12.15
CA ASP A 109 -6.88 -11.66 12.53
C ASP A 109 -7.15 -10.15 12.61
N SER A 110 -7.29 -9.66 13.83
CA SER A 110 -7.72 -8.28 14.17
C SER A 110 -6.80 -7.17 13.61
N GLY A 111 -5.84 -7.52 12.78
CA GLY A 111 -4.87 -6.61 12.21
C GLY A 111 -4.98 -6.34 10.71
N ASN A 112 -5.76 -7.09 9.95
CA ASN A 112 -5.75 -7.04 8.48
C ASN A 112 -7.04 -6.48 7.84
N GLU A 113 -7.79 -5.69 8.57
CA GLU A 113 -8.99 -5.03 8.05
C GLU A 113 -8.73 -3.88 7.08
N SER A 114 -7.56 -3.82 6.49
CA SER A 114 -7.06 -2.69 5.73
C SER A 114 -7.65 -2.58 4.33
N VAL A 115 -8.01 -3.70 3.71
CA VAL A 115 -8.67 -3.71 2.40
C VAL A 115 -10.14 -4.07 2.62
N SER A 116 -10.86 -3.25 3.36
CA SER A 116 -12.26 -3.46 3.64
C SER A 116 -13.12 -2.47 2.89
N TRP A 117 -14.07 -2.97 2.11
CA TRP A 117 -15.12 -2.16 1.50
C TRP A 117 -15.79 -1.22 2.50
N THR A 118 -16.22 -1.79 3.62
CA THR A 118 -16.92 -1.04 4.67
C THR A 118 -16.06 0.06 5.26
N ARG A 119 -14.79 -0.22 5.57
CA ARG A 119 -13.89 0.78 6.14
C ARG A 119 -13.55 1.89 5.17
N SER A 120 -13.27 1.54 3.92
CA SER A 120 -13.00 2.55 2.90
C SER A 120 -14.17 3.51 2.75
N PHE A 121 -15.41 3.01 2.67
CA PHE A 121 -16.59 3.86 2.60
C PHE A 121 -16.85 4.66 3.90
N GLN A 122 -16.52 4.11 5.06
CA GLN A 122 -16.55 4.89 6.31
C GLN A 122 -15.57 6.06 6.26
N ARG A 123 -14.36 5.88 5.72
CA ARG A 123 -13.37 6.95 5.60
C ARG A 123 -13.72 7.96 4.51
N ILE A 124 -14.22 7.49 3.38
CA ILE A 124 -14.78 8.37 2.34
C ILE A 124 -15.88 9.27 2.94
N ARG A 125 -16.79 8.70 3.73
CA ARG A 125 -17.80 9.48 4.45
C ARG A 125 -17.17 10.48 5.43
N ASN A 126 -16.15 10.08 6.19
CA ASN A 126 -15.47 11.00 7.13
C ASN A 126 -14.83 12.16 6.37
N CYS A 127 -14.16 11.89 5.24
CA CYS A 127 -13.60 12.94 4.39
C CYS A 127 -14.70 13.86 3.84
N ALA A 128 -15.84 13.31 3.39
CA ALA A 128 -16.96 14.11 2.90
C ALA A 128 -17.56 15.00 4.02
N VAL A 129 -17.73 14.48 5.24
CA VAL A 129 -18.16 15.27 6.40
C VAL A 129 -17.15 16.38 6.71
N PHE A 130 -15.85 16.04 6.72
CA PHE A 130 -14.81 17.04 6.96
C PHE A 130 -14.88 18.17 5.92
N LEU A 131 -14.91 17.82 4.64
CA LEU A 131 -14.98 18.78 3.53
C LEU A 131 -16.24 19.65 3.57
N GLN A 132 -17.36 19.12 4.06
CA GLN A 132 -18.60 19.87 4.24
C GLN A 132 -18.49 20.92 5.35
N HIS A 133 -17.81 20.62 6.45
CA HIS A 133 -17.79 21.49 7.63
C HIS A 133 -16.57 22.40 7.72
N ILE A 134 -15.43 22.03 7.13
CA ILE A 134 -14.18 22.81 7.24
C ILE A 134 -14.28 24.26 6.74
N PRO A 135 -15.10 24.62 5.71
CA PRO A 135 -15.20 26.02 5.27
C PRO A 135 -15.71 26.97 6.36
N THR A 136 -16.52 26.47 7.30
CA THR A 136 -17.11 27.27 8.38
C THR A 136 -16.56 26.91 9.77
N ALA A 137 -15.60 26.00 9.84
CA ALA A 137 -14.99 25.58 11.09
C ALA A 137 -14.17 26.71 11.74
N ASN A 138 -14.06 26.68 13.06
CA ASN A 138 -13.24 27.66 13.79
C ASN A 138 -11.76 27.22 13.80
N VAL A 139 -11.10 27.35 12.64
CA VAL A 139 -9.67 27.08 12.49
C VAL A 139 -8.89 28.37 12.70
N THR A 140 -7.84 28.32 13.50
CA THR A 140 -7.07 29.51 13.92
C THR A 140 -6.20 30.10 12.81
N SER A 141 -5.82 29.27 11.81
CA SER A 141 -4.97 29.64 10.69
C SER A 141 -5.64 29.31 9.36
N GLU A 142 -5.73 30.29 8.47
CA GLU A 142 -6.26 30.06 7.12
C GLU A 142 -5.35 29.14 6.28
N SER A 143 -4.05 29.16 6.50
CA SER A 143 -3.09 28.22 5.91
C SER A 143 -3.37 26.78 6.38
N ASP A 144 -3.63 26.57 7.68
CA ASP A 144 -4.01 25.24 8.19
C ASP A 144 -5.36 24.80 7.61
N ARG A 145 -6.34 25.69 7.54
CA ARG A 145 -7.63 25.41 6.91
C ARG A 145 -7.44 24.92 5.46
N ALA A 146 -6.68 25.66 4.68
CA ALA A 146 -6.40 25.34 3.28
C ALA A 146 -5.67 23.98 3.16
N ARG A 147 -4.61 23.80 3.95
CA ARG A 147 -3.83 22.54 3.98
C ARG A 147 -4.70 21.36 4.40
N TRP A 148 -5.47 21.47 5.49
CA TRP A 148 -6.32 20.37 5.97
C TRP A 148 -7.43 20.02 4.98
N THR A 149 -7.97 21.02 4.28
CA THR A 149 -8.92 20.79 3.18
C THR A 149 -8.27 19.98 2.06
N ALA A 150 -7.08 20.37 1.64
CA ALA A 150 -6.32 19.65 0.60
C ALA A 150 -5.95 18.21 1.04
N GLU A 151 -5.52 18.02 2.29
CA GLU A 151 -5.26 16.69 2.84
C GLU A 151 -6.51 15.80 2.81
N ALA A 152 -7.69 16.34 3.13
CA ALA A 152 -8.95 15.59 3.10
C ALA A 152 -9.35 15.16 1.67
N HIS A 153 -9.08 16.01 0.67
CA HIS A 153 -9.24 15.66 -0.73
C HIS A 153 -8.31 14.50 -1.14
N VAL A 154 -7.02 14.58 -0.83
CA VAL A 154 -6.07 13.49 -1.14
C VAL A 154 -6.46 12.19 -0.45
N LEU A 155 -6.91 12.26 0.80
CA LEU A 155 -7.38 11.08 1.55
C LEU A 155 -8.60 10.44 0.90
N ARG A 156 -9.58 11.24 0.44
CA ARG A 156 -10.77 10.70 -0.25
C ARG A 156 -10.37 10.05 -1.57
N ALA A 157 -9.49 10.70 -2.34
CA ALA A 157 -8.90 10.13 -3.55
C ALA A 157 -8.16 8.82 -3.28
N TYR A 158 -7.38 8.76 -2.21
CA TYR A 158 -6.69 7.54 -1.78
C TYR A 158 -7.65 6.38 -1.53
N TYR A 159 -8.72 6.59 -0.74
CA TYR A 159 -9.65 5.51 -0.44
C TYR A 159 -10.43 5.02 -1.66
N TYR A 160 -10.78 5.93 -2.58
CA TYR A 160 -11.37 5.52 -3.86
C TYR A 160 -10.37 4.75 -4.72
N SER A 161 -9.10 5.18 -4.78
CA SER A 161 -8.07 4.46 -5.53
C SER A 161 -7.85 3.05 -4.99
N GLU A 162 -7.84 2.87 -3.66
CA GLU A 162 -7.77 1.55 -3.03
C GLU A 162 -8.98 0.67 -3.40
N LEU A 163 -10.19 1.22 -3.34
CA LEU A 163 -11.40 0.49 -3.75
C LEU A 163 -11.34 0.06 -5.20
N LEU A 164 -10.90 0.93 -6.11
CA LEU A 164 -10.75 0.62 -7.53
C LEU A 164 -9.71 -0.48 -7.77
N MET A 165 -8.56 -0.40 -7.11
CA MET A 165 -7.48 -1.39 -7.25
C MET A 165 -7.91 -2.78 -6.75
N TRP A 166 -8.60 -2.85 -5.62
CA TRP A 166 -8.92 -4.12 -4.97
C TRP A 166 -10.23 -4.74 -5.44
N PHE A 167 -11.19 -3.94 -5.79
CA PHE A 167 -12.52 -4.44 -6.18
C PHE A 167 -12.78 -4.33 -7.69
N GLY A 168 -12.07 -3.46 -8.39
CA GLY A 168 -12.09 -3.37 -9.86
C GLY A 168 -13.49 -3.19 -10.46
N CYS A 169 -14.41 -2.54 -9.76
CA CYS A 169 -15.81 -2.49 -10.14
C CYS A 169 -16.36 -1.07 -10.13
N SER A 170 -17.60 -0.93 -10.63
CA SER A 170 -18.35 0.31 -10.51
C SER A 170 -18.63 0.64 -9.04
N LEU A 171 -18.39 1.87 -8.64
CA LEU A 171 -18.53 2.37 -7.27
C LEU A 171 -19.50 3.55 -7.22
N PRO A 172 -20.24 3.74 -6.12
CA PRO A 172 -20.98 4.97 -5.91
C PRO A 172 -20.01 6.13 -5.58
N ILE A 173 -20.22 7.28 -6.20
CA ILE A 173 -19.46 8.51 -5.91
C ILE A 173 -20.17 9.28 -4.81
N ILE A 174 -19.49 9.45 -3.67
CA ILE A 174 -20.00 10.15 -2.49
C ILE A 174 -19.30 11.52 -2.39
N ARG A 175 -19.94 12.54 -2.95
CA ARG A 175 -19.45 13.93 -2.86
C ARG A 175 -19.79 14.56 -1.51
N GLU A 176 -20.99 14.27 -1.01
CA GLU A 176 -21.52 14.76 0.27
C GLU A 176 -21.95 13.56 1.15
N PRO A 177 -21.88 13.70 2.47
CA PRO A 177 -22.27 12.62 3.35
C PRO A 177 -23.77 12.37 3.27
N TYR A 178 -24.19 11.12 3.11
CA TYR A 178 -25.58 10.74 3.21
C TYR A 178 -26.12 10.93 4.63
N THR A 179 -27.35 11.38 4.72
CA THR A 179 -28.12 11.45 5.98
C THR A 179 -28.63 10.05 6.41
N LEU A 180 -29.06 9.93 7.66
CA LEU A 180 -29.53 8.62 8.19
C LEU A 180 -30.82 8.13 7.53
N ASP A 181 -31.60 9.03 6.95
CA ASP A 181 -32.86 8.79 6.25
C ASP A 181 -32.69 8.64 4.73
N ALA A 182 -31.44 8.62 4.23
CA ALA A 182 -31.18 8.45 2.81
C ALA A 182 -31.67 7.10 2.30
N ASP A 183 -32.29 7.13 1.13
CA ASP A 183 -32.74 5.90 0.44
C ASP A 183 -31.55 5.30 -0.34
N PHE A 184 -30.80 4.43 0.34
CA PHE A 184 -29.63 3.78 -0.25
C PHE A 184 -29.97 2.87 -1.44
N ALA A 185 -31.22 2.48 -1.63
CA ALA A 185 -31.63 1.71 -2.80
C ALA A 185 -31.58 2.52 -4.11
N LYS A 186 -31.54 3.84 -4.00
CA LYS A 186 -31.40 4.76 -5.15
C LYS A 186 -29.97 5.20 -5.43
N VAL A 187 -29.01 4.73 -4.64
CA VAL A 187 -27.60 5.07 -4.88
C VAL A 187 -27.09 4.29 -6.08
N GLU A 188 -26.81 4.98 -7.15
CA GLU A 188 -26.28 4.41 -8.37
C GLU A 188 -24.76 4.23 -8.28
N ARG A 189 -24.26 3.26 -9.02
CA ARG A 189 -22.83 3.04 -9.19
C ARG A 189 -22.36 3.70 -10.48
N SER A 190 -21.26 4.40 -10.43
CA SER A 190 -20.61 5.01 -11.60
C SER A 190 -19.66 4.00 -12.26
N SER A 191 -19.32 4.24 -13.53
CA SER A 191 -18.31 3.44 -14.23
C SER A 191 -16.94 3.53 -13.56
N PHE A 192 -16.02 2.63 -13.93
CA PHE A 192 -14.64 2.70 -13.42
C PHE A 192 -14.00 4.05 -13.78
N HIS A 193 -14.16 4.49 -15.02
CA HIS A 193 -13.61 5.75 -15.51
C HIS A 193 -14.21 6.96 -14.78
N ASP A 194 -15.53 7.02 -14.57
CA ASP A 194 -16.15 8.14 -13.84
C ASP A 194 -15.62 8.26 -12.40
N VAL A 195 -15.32 7.13 -11.75
CA VAL A 195 -14.72 7.15 -10.42
C VAL A 195 -13.26 7.61 -10.48
N VAL A 196 -12.52 7.25 -11.53
CA VAL A 196 -11.16 7.77 -11.77
C VAL A 196 -11.19 9.28 -11.98
N GLU A 197 -12.13 9.79 -12.78
CA GLU A 197 -12.31 11.24 -12.95
C GLU A 197 -12.57 11.95 -11.62
N PHE A 198 -13.41 11.36 -10.78
CA PHE A 198 -13.65 11.90 -9.43
C PHE A 198 -12.39 11.89 -8.54
N VAL A 199 -11.58 10.84 -8.63
CA VAL A 199 -10.27 10.80 -7.96
C VAL A 199 -9.35 11.89 -8.47
N ILE A 200 -9.36 12.17 -9.78
CA ILE A 200 -8.58 13.25 -10.40
C ILE A 200 -9.06 14.61 -9.91
N GLU A 201 -10.40 14.85 -9.86
CA GLU A 201 -10.97 16.09 -9.32
C GLU A 201 -10.46 16.38 -7.90
N ASP A 202 -10.46 15.38 -7.02
CA ASP A 202 -9.94 15.51 -5.66
C ASP A 202 -8.43 15.78 -5.63
N CYS A 203 -7.66 15.07 -6.44
CA CYS A 203 -6.23 15.31 -6.55
C CYS A 203 -5.94 16.75 -7.05
N ASP A 204 -6.67 17.21 -8.05
CA ASP A 204 -6.48 18.55 -8.63
C ASP A 204 -6.89 19.65 -7.64
N ALA A 205 -7.96 19.46 -6.88
CA ALA A 205 -8.32 20.37 -5.79
C ALA A 205 -7.20 20.49 -4.74
N ALA A 206 -6.57 19.39 -4.40
CA ALA A 206 -5.43 19.38 -3.47
C ALA A 206 -4.17 20.02 -4.09
N LEU A 207 -3.87 19.73 -5.35
CA LEU A 207 -2.71 20.28 -6.05
C LEU A 207 -2.79 21.79 -6.23
N ALA A 208 -4.00 22.35 -6.32
CA ALA A 208 -4.23 23.80 -6.39
C ALA A 208 -3.96 24.52 -5.05
N CYS A 209 -3.83 23.84 -3.94
CA CYS A 209 -3.56 24.43 -2.64
C CYS A 209 -2.07 24.73 -2.46
N ASP A 210 -1.69 25.99 -2.34
CA ASP A 210 -0.30 26.40 -2.12
C ASP A 210 0.25 25.93 -0.76
N ASP A 211 -0.60 25.83 0.26
CA ASP A 211 -0.23 25.42 1.61
C ASP A 211 -0.02 23.90 1.75
N LEU A 212 -0.43 23.08 0.78
CA LEU A 212 -0.13 21.67 0.78
C LEU A 212 1.34 21.45 0.39
N PRO A 213 2.18 20.86 1.27
CA PRO A 213 3.59 20.70 0.97
C PRO A 213 3.82 19.65 -0.13
N TRP A 214 4.91 19.82 -0.88
CA TRP A 214 5.40 18.77 -1.78
C TRP A 214 6.01 17.61 -1.03
N ARG A 215 6.69 17.90 0.07
CA ARG A 215 7.40 16.92 0.88
C ARG A 215 7.33 17.32 2.35
N ILE A 216 7.27 16.35 3.23
CA ILE A 216 7.34 16.53 4.68
C ILE A 216 8.66 15.94 5.16
N THR A 217 9.43 16.78 5.88
CA THR A 217 10.75 16.42 6.42
C THR A 217 10.78 16.37 7.94
N THR A 218 9.61 16.49 8.59
CA THR A 218 9.46 16.41 10.03
C THR A 218 8.85 15.08 10.43
N ASP A 219 9.46 14.40 11.38
CA ASP A 219 9.04 13.08 11.87
C ASP A 219 7.60 13.04 12.36
N SER A 220 7.16 14.08 13.06
CA SER A 220 5.81 14.14 13.63
C SER A 220 4.70 14.23 12.58
N GLU A 221 5.03 14.64 11.37
CA GLU A 221 4.08 14.78 10.26
C GLU A 221 4.38 13.84 9.08
N ALA A 222 5.32 12.91 9.25
CA ALA A 222 5.86 12.08 8.16
C ALA A 222 4.80 11.28 7.37
N MET A 223 3.63 11.03 7.96
CA MET A 223 2.54 10.29 7.30
C MET A 223 1.41 11.18 6.78
N ARG A 224 1.59 12.49 6.76
CA ARG A 224 0.59 13.40 6.20
C ARG A 224 0.61 13.42 4.68
N MET A 225 -0.55 13.68 4.07
CA MET A 225 -0.69 13.79 2.62
C MET A 225 0.07 14.99 2.06
N THR A 226 0.57 14.84 0.84
CA THR A 226 1.38 15.83 0.15
C THR A 226 0.94 15.97 -1.32
N LYS A 227 1.41 17.00 -2.01
CA LYS A 227 1.22 17.14 -3.46
C LYS A 227 1.82 15.95 -4.22
N ALA A 228 2.94 15.41 -3.76
CA ALA A 228 3.55 14.24 -4.40
C ALA A 228 2.65 12.99 -4.30
N VAL A 229 1.96 12.79 -3.18
CA VAL A 229 0.97 11.71 -3.04
C VAL A 229 -0.21 11.90 -3.98
N ALA A 230 -0.73 13.13 -4.11
CA ALA A 230 -1.81 13.42 -5.05
C ALA A 230 -1.41 13.09 -6.50
N TRP A 231 -0.19 13.47 -6.92
CA TRP A 231 0.35 13.11 -8.23
C TRP A 231 0.52 11.60 -8.41
N ALA A 232 1.00 10.89 -7.40
CA ALA A 232 1.15 9.44 -7.46
C ALA A 232 -0.20 8.71 -7.62
N ILE A 233 -1.24 9.15 -6.92
CA ILE A 233 -2.60 8.61 -7.05
C ILE A 233 -3.14 8.89 -8.46
N LYS A 234 -3.07 10.14 -8.91
CA LYS A 234 -3.54 10.57 -10.23
C LYS A 234 -2.87 9.79 -11.35
N SER A 235 -1.53 9.67 -11.31
CA SER A 235 -0.71 8.90 -12.26
C SER A 235 -1.15 7.43 -12.33
N ARG A 236 -1.30 6.78 -11.19
CA ARG A 236 -1.67 5.36 -11.13
C ARG A 236 -3.09 5.12 -11.66
N MET A 237 -4.05 5.95 -11.26
CA MET A 237 -5.45 5.74 -11.62
C MET A 237 -5.72 5.98 -13.11
N THR A 238 -5.09 6.97 -13.74
CA THR A 238 -5.18 7.17 -15.19
C THR A 238 -4.60 5.99 -15.98
N LEU A 239 -3.50 5.40 -15.48
CA LEU A 239 -2.91 4.20 -16.09
C LEU A 239 -3.84 2.99 -15.97
N PHE A 240 -4.48 2.79 -14.81
CA PHE A 240 -5.48 1.73 -14.64
C PHE A 240 -6.68 1.91 -15.56
N ALA A 241 -7.23 3.13 -15.66
CA ALA A 241 -8.35 3.42 -16.55
C ALA A 241 -8.03 3.17 -18.04
N ALA A 242 -6.77 3.39 -18.45
CA ALA A 242 -6.33 3.14 -19.81
C ALA A 242 -6.13 1.64 -20.13
N SER A 243 -6.00 0.79 -19.10
CA SER A 243 -5.75 -0.64 -19.31
C SER A 243 -6.93 -1.33 -20.04
N PRO A 244 -6.66 -2.36 -20.87
CA PRO A 244 -7.71 -3.11 -21.56
C PRO A 244 -8.76 -3.72 -20.62
N LEU A 245 -8.44 -3.94 -19.35
CA LEU A 245 -9.34 -4.48 -18.35
C LEU A 245 -10.45 -3.50 -17.95
N TYR A 246 -10.16 -2.18 -17.96
CA TYR A 246 -11.04 -1.15 -17.39
C TYR A 246 -11.44 -0.05 -18.36
N ASN A 247 -10.90 -0.04 -19.58
CA ASN A 247 -11.14 1.04 -20.53
C ASN A 247 -12.51 0.98 -21.23
N GLU A 248 -13.29 -0.09 -21.02
CA GLU A 248 -14.63 -0.27 -21.61
C GLU A 248 -14.64 -0.10 -23.15
N GLY A 249 -13.53 -0.45 -23.81
CA GLY A 249 -13.36 -0.30 -25.25
C GLY A 249 -12.95 1.11 -25.72
N ASN A 250 -12.71 2.03 -24.82
CA ASN A 250 -12.21 3.38 -25.12
C ASN A 250 -10.68 3.41 -25.14
N ASN A 251 -10.14 4.51 -25.66
CA ASN A 251 -8.70 4.74 -25.70
C ASN A 251 -8.32 5.91 -24.78
N TYR A 252 -7.91 5.60 -23.55
CA TYR A 252 -7.45 6.57 -22.54
C TYR A 252 -5.91 6.66 -22.44
N TRP A 253 -5.17 6.04 -23.36
CA TRP A 253 -3.68 6.02 -23.30
C TRP A 253 -3.05 7.40 -23.47
N GLU A 254 -3.65 8.28 -24.28
CA GLU A 254 -3.15 9.65 -24.47
C GLU A 254 -3.29 10.47 -23.17
N GLU A 255 -4.41 10.32 -22.50
CA GLU A 255 -4.63 10.94 -21.19
C GLU A 255 -3.64 10.40 -20.15
N ALA A 256 -3.55 9.08 -20.02
CA ALA A 256 -2.61 8.43 -19.11
C ALA A 256 -1.17 8.88 -19.38
N TYR A 257 -0.74 8.94 -20.64
CA TYR A 257 0.58 9.42 -21.02
C TYR A 257 0.80 10.88 -20.58
N SER A 258 -0.15 11.74 -20.86
CA SER A 258 -0.05 13.17 -20.54
C SER A 258 0.04 13.41 -19.04
N VAL A 259 -0.82 12.75 -18.25
CA VAL A 259 -0.82 12.84 -16.79
C VAL A 259 0.47 12.28 -16.20
N ASN A 260 0.92 11.11 -16.64
CA ASN A 260 2.14 10.49 -16.12
C ASN A 260 3.38 11.31 -16.43
N LYS A 261 3.48 11.86 -17.65
CA LYS A 261 4.55 12.79 -18.03
C LYS A 261 4.54 14.04 -17.15
N ALA A 262 3.38 14.64 -16.93
CA ALA A 262 3.24 15.80 -16.05
C ALA A 262 3.61 15.48 -14.60
N ALA A 263 3.24 14.30 -14.10
CA ALA A 263 3.59 13.85 -12.76
C ALA A 263 5.12 13.75 -12.57
N VAL A 264 5.83 13.12 -13.51
CA VAL A 264 7.29 13.01 -13.45
C VAL A 264 7.93 14.41 -13.46
N GLN A 265 7.50 15.28 -14.37
CA GLN A 265 8.03 16.64 -14.45
C GLN A 265 7.77 17.45 -13.18
N ALA A 266 6.58 17.32 -12.59
CA ALA A 266 6.22 18.00 -11.35
C ALA A 266 7.06 17.50 -10.17
N LEU A 267 7.24 16.19 -10.04
CA LEU A 267 8.03 15.58 -8.98
C LEU A 267 9.52 16.00 -9.10
N GLU A 268 10.12 15.87 -10.28
CA GLU A 268 11.52 16.27 -10.52
C GLU A 268 11.74 17.76 -10.23
N SER A 269 10.81 18.62 -10.68
CA SER A 269 10.88 20.07 -10.43
C SER A 269 10.78 20.44 -8.95
N ASN A 270 10.25 19.53 -8.10
CA ASN A 270 10.12 19.71 -6.66
C ASN A 270 11.09 18.83 -5.85
N GLY A 271 12.19 18.40 -6.49
CA GLY A 271 13.34 17.81 -5.83
C GLY A 271 13.27 16.31 -5.62
N TYR A 272 12.30 15.62 -6.22
CA TYR A 272 12.29 14.16 -6.28
C TYR A 272 13.27 13.65 -7.34
N ALA A 273 13.90 12.53 -7.05
CA ALA A 273 14.86 11.87 -7.94
C ALA A 273 15.03 10.42 -7.51
N LEU A 274 15.56 9.58 -8.39
CA LEU A 274 15.90 8.20 -8.01
C LEU A 274 17.00 8.19 -6.94
N TYR A 275 16.94 7.21 -6.05
CA TYR A 275 17.96 6.98 -5.03
C TYR A 275 19.25 6.48 -5.70
N ASP A 276 20.35 7.17 -5.45
CA ASP A 276 21.65 6.89 -6.09
C ASP A 276 22.79 6.75 -5.07
N LYS A 277 22.48 6.67 -3.79
CA LYS A 277 23.48 6.68 -2.71
C LYS A 277 23.39 5.46 -1.83
N LEU A 278 24.53 4.82 -1.59
CA LEU A 278 24.67 3.89 -0.49
C LEU A 278 24.66 4.68 0.82
N ASN A 279 23.95 4.20 1.82
CA ASN A 279 24.03 4.73 3.16
C ASN A 279 25.38 4.38 3.75
N GLN A 280 26.33 5.31 3.65
CA GLN A 280 27.71 5.11 4.11
C GLN A 280 27.84 4.98 5.64
N THR A 281 26.81 5.37 6.39
CA THR A 281 26.78 5.22 7.85
C THR A 281 26.17 3.91 8.29
N ALA A 282 25.49 3.24 7.39
CA ALA A 282 24.88 1.96 7.65
C ALA A 282 25.95 0.85 7.57
N VAL A 283 25.49 -0.26 7.90
CA VAL A 283 26.08 -1.58 7.96
C VAL A 283 26.86 -1.99 6.70
N TRP A 284 26.69 -1.30 5.60
CA TRP A 284 27.07 -1.66 4.23
C TRP A 284 28.14 -0.73 3.62
N GLY A 285 29.28 -0.58 4.21
CA GLY A 285 30.41 0.03 3.49
C GLY A 285 30.86 -0.85 2.30
N ASP A 286 31.65 -0.31 1.36
CA ASP A 286 32.19 -1.06 0.21
C ASP A 286 32.86 -2.37 0.60
N GLU A 287 33.53 -2.41 1.76
CA GLU A 287 34.16 -3.60 2.36
C GLU A 287 33.15 -4.63 2.89
N LYS A 288 31.88 -4.26 3.02
CA LYS A 288 30.79 -5.11 3.52
C LYS A 288 29.78 -5.43 2.44
N ALA A 289 30.02 -5.04 1.21
CA ALA A 289 29.19 -5.40 0.08
C ALA A 289 29.10 -6.93 -0.05
N TYR A 290 27.89 -7.44 -0.11
CA TYR A 290 27.61 -8.87 -0.24
C TYR A 290 26.91 -9.22 -1.54
N LEU A 291 26.39 -8.24 -2.25
CA LEU A 291 25.83 -8.40 -3.59
C LEU A 291 26.91 -8.20 -4.66
N PRO A 292 26.72 -8.78 -5.85
CA PRO A 292 27.77 -8.86 -6.86
C PRO A 292 28.21 -7.53 -7.46
N ASN A 293 27.33 -6.52 -7.40
CA ASN A 293 27.60 -5.21 -7.98
C ASN A 293 26.98 -4.09 -7.13
N LYS A 294 27.43 -2.88 -7.39
CA LYS A 294 27.05 -1.69 -6.61
C LYS A 294 25.57 -1.33 -6.79
N GLU A 295 25.05 -1.49 -7.97
CA GLU A 295 23.65 -1.20 -8.32
C GLU A 295 22.69 -2.13 -7.56
N SER A 296 23.00 -3.41 -7.48
CA SER A 296 22.26 -4.39 -6.67
C SER A 296 22.28 -4.01 -5.19
N GLN A 297 23.45 -3.56 -4.70
CA GLN A 297 23.61 -3.13 -3.32
C GLN A 297 22.76 -1.89 -3.01
N TYR A 298 22.70 -0.91 -3.92
CA TYR A 298 21.83 0.25 -3.77
C TYR A 298 20.36 -0.11 -3.66
N LEU A 299 19.88 -0.96 -4.55
CA LEU A 299 18.50 -1.40 -4.54
C LEU A 299 18.16 -2.15 -3.24
N ASN A 300 19.01 -3.06 -2.83
CA ASN A 300 18.79 -3.82 -1.60
C ASN A 300 18.83 -2.92 -0.36
N GLU A 301 19.77 -1.99 -0.29
CA GLU A 301 19.88 -1.04 0.81
C GLU A 301 18.66 -0.14 0.90
N TYR A 302 18.19 0.36 -0.24
CA TYR A 302 17.00 1.21 -0.29
C TYR A 302 15.75 0.51 0.23
N PHE A 303 15.50 -0.73 -0.24
CA PHE A 303 14.27 -1.45 0.13
C PHE A 303 14.36 -2.24 1.44
N CYS A 304 15.54 -2.72 1.82
CA CYS A 304 15.68 -3.67 2.94
C CYS A 304 16.34 -3.09 4.18
N ASN A 305 16.97 -1.93 4.10
CA ASN A 305 17.86 -1.43 5.15
C ASN A 305 17.55 -0.02 5.63
N SER A 306 16.30 0.37 5.69
CA SER A 306 15.88 1.71 6.15
C SER A 306 16.48 2.90 5.37
N GLY A 307 17.04 2.68 4.18
CA GLY A 307 17.44 3.76 3.27
C GLY A 307 16.26 4.56 2.76
N ALA A 308 15.11 3.89 2.60
CA ALA A 308 13.87 4.52 2.19
C ALA A 308 13.17 5.17 3.40
N TYR A 309 13.22 6.48 3.47
CA TYR A 309 12.54 7.24 4.50
C TYR A 309 12.05 8.60 3.98
N ALA A 310 10.74 8.71 3.75
CA ALA A 310 10.12 9.88 3.12
C ALA A 310 10.42 11.20 3.84
N ALA A 311 10.59 11.19 5.15
CA ALA A 311 10.94 12.39 5.92
C ALA A 311 12.43 12.70 5.95
N ASP A 312 13.32 11.80 5.50
CA ASP A 312 14.73 12.10 5.37
C ASP A 312 14.96 13.01 4.14
N PRO A 313 15.54 14.21 4.30
CA PRO A 313 15.85 15.07 3.17
C PRO A 313 16.84 14.46 2.15
N ALA A 314 17.61 13.45 2.55
CA ALA A 314 18.54 12.75 1.68
C ALA A 314 17.85 11.70 0.80
N ASP A 315 16.73 11.15 1.24
CA ASP A 315 15.89 10.30 0.40
C ASP A 315 15.04 11.17 -0.52
N LYS A 316 15.32 11.13 -1.79
CA LYS A 316 14.58 11.89 -2.82
C LYS A 316 13.59 11.04 -3.60
N GLU A 317 13.58 9.73 -3.39
CA GLU A 317 12.72 8.81 -4.15
C GLU A 317 11.41 8.53 -3.43
N THR A 318 11.42 8.31 -2.12
CA THR A 318 10.22 7.94 -1.38
C THR A 318 9.19 9.07 -1.35
N ILE A 319 8.02 8.82 -1.92
CA ILE A 319 6.90 9.76 -1.95
C ILE A 319 6.10 9.66 -0.67
N TYR A 320 5.79 8.44 -0.24
CA TYR A 320 4.97 8.16 0.94
C TYR A 320 5.40 6.86 1.59
N GLN A 321 5.44 6.86 2.89
CA GLN A 321 5.79 5.70 3.68
C GLN A 321 5.01 5.68 4.99
N LEU A 322 4.39 4.54 5.27
CA LEU A 322 3.81 4.29 6.58
C LEU A 322 4.91 3.91 7.58
N ARG A 323 4.89 4.55 8.74
CA ARG A 323 5.78 4.20 9.85
C ARG A 323 5.06 3.24 10.77
N GLU A 324 5.29 1.97 10.56
CA GLU A 324 5.03 0.97 11.59
C GLU A 324 6.35 0.42 12.12
N GLY A 325 6.33 -0.03 13.37
CA GLY A 325 7.44 -0.78 13.94
C GLY A 325 7.70 -2.07 13.14
N ALA A 326 8.86 -2.68 13.34
CA ALA A 326 9.27 -3.89 12.67
C ALA A 326 8.15 -4.95 12.67
N ASN A 327 7.74 -5.38 11.50
CA ASN A 327 6.72 -6.41 11.34
C ASN A 327 7.41 -7.78 11.33
N SER A 328 7.49 -8.43 12.50
CA SER A 328 8.04 -9.77 12.63
C SER A 328 7.28 -10.84 11.85
N ASN A 329 6.02 -10.59 11.51
CA ASN A 329 5.20 -11.54 10.75
C ASN A 329 5.71 -11.74 9.33
N LEU A 330 6.18 -10.67 8.67
CA LEU A 330 6.80 -10.78 7.34
C LEU A 330 8.01 -11.71 7.37
N CYS A 331 8.89 -11.53 8.37
CA CYS A 331 10.04 -12.39 8.55
C CYS A 331 9.65 -13.84 8.88
N ASN A 332 8.58 -14.05 9.66
CA ASN A 332 8.14 -15.38 10.07
C ASN A 332 7.64 -16.25 8.91
N VAL A 333 7.08 -15.64 7.89
CA VAL A 333 6.44 -16.38 6.79
C VAL A 333 7.26 -16.38 5.50
N ASP A 334 8.09 -15.36 5.27
CA ASP A 334 8.86 -15.23 4.02
C ASP A 334 10.37 -15.40 4.20
N ALA A 335 10.87 -15.40 5.43
CA ALA A 335 12.28 -15.68 5.66
C ALA A 335 12.60 -17.13 5.34
N PRO A 336 13.80 -17.42 4.79
CA PRO A 336 14.23 -18.78 4.51
C PRO A 336 14.12 -19.68 5.73
N GLY A 337 13.37 -20.80 5.58
CA GLY A 337 12.93 -21.64 6.69
C GLY A 337 14.04 -22.35 7.49
N ALA A 338 15.28 -22.38 6.97
CA ALA A 338 16.43 -22.93 7.70
C ALA A 338 16.93 -22.00 8.81
N ILE A 339 16.43 -20.77 8.89
CA ILE A 339 16.84 -19.79 9.87
C ILE A 339 15.70 -19.61 10.84
N LEU A 340 15.97 -19.89 12.12
CA LEU A 340 15.04 -19.67 13.24
C LEU A 340 13.72 -20.45 13.18
N GLY A 341 13.60 -21.47 12.31
CA GLY A 341 12.37 -22.26 12.17
C GLY A 341 11.25 -21.51 11.42
N TYR A 342 11.57 -20.47 10.68
CA TYR A 342 10.62 -19.75 9.84
C TYR A 342 10.26 -20.54 8.58
N LYS A 343 9.14 -20.20 8.01
CA LYS A 343 8.63 -20.80 6.77
C LYS A 343 9.17 -20.03 5.58
N THR A 344 9.61 -20.73 4.55
CA THR A 344 9.91 -20.14 3.26
C THR A 344 8.59 -19.95 2.53
N GLY A 345 8.00 -18.77 2.57
CA GLY A 345 6.66 -18.55 2.02
C GLY A 345 6.66 -18.27 0.53
N THR A 346 7.32 -17.21 0.13
CA THR A 346 7.31 -16.74 -1.25
C THR A 346 8.53 -17.25 -2.00
N CYS A 347 8.29 -18.15 -2.97
CA CYS A 347 9.31 -18.67 -3.87
C CYS A 347 9.10 -18.12 -5.26
N PRO A 348 10.10 -17.47 -5.88
CA PRO A 348 9.94 -16.96 -7.24
C PRO A 348 9.68 -18.10 -8.22
N SER A 349 8.83 -17.84 -9.19
CA SER A 349 8.67 -18.76 -10.34
C SER A 349 9.91 -18.71 -11.23
N GLN A 350 10.10 -19.76 -12.03
CA GLN A 350 11.19 -19.76 -13.01
C GLN A 350 10.94 -18.70 -14.10
N GLU A 351 9.69 -18.42 -14.43
CA GLU A 351 9.29 -17.37 -15.36
C GLU A 351 9.77 -15.99 -14.89
N LEU A 352 9.57 -15.67 -13.61
CA LEU A 352 10.10 -14.43 -13.04
C LEU A 352 11.63 -14.40 -13.09
N VAL A 353 12.28 -15.49 -12.73
CA VAL A 353 13.75 -15.59 -12.78
C VAL A 353 14.27 -15.38 -14.20
N ASP A 354 13.62 -16.00 -15.20
CA ASP A 354 14.01 -15.88 -16.61
C ASP A 354 13.67 -14.50 -17.21
N ALA A 355 12.69 -13.81 -16.67
CA ALA A 355 12.34 -12.45 -17.10
C ALA A 355 13.41 -11.40 -16.80
N PHE A 356 14.26 -11.62 -15.80
CA PHE A 356 15.43 -10.76 -15.60
C PHE A 356 16.43 -10.94 -16.75
N GLU A 357 16.83 -9.85 -17.34
CA GLU A 357 17.83 -9.81 -18.43
C GLU A 357 19.23 -10.09 -17.90
N THR A 358 20.19 -10.17 -18.81
CA THR A 358 21.62 -10.05 -18.47
C THR A 358 22.01 -8.59 -18.30
N ILE A 359 23.17 -8.33 -17.71
CA ILE A 359 23.64 -6.97 -17.35
C ILE A 359 23.73 -6.01 -18.54
N ASN A 360 23.79 -6.53 -19.75
CA ASN A 360 23.77 -5.73 -21.00
C ASN A 360 22.33 -5.48 -21.53
N GLY A 361 21.30 -5.89 -20.80
CA GLY A 361 19.90 -5.70 -21.19
C GLY A 361 19.40 -6.69 -22.25
N GLU A 362 20.06 -7.84 -22.41
CA GLU A 362 19.61 -8.87 -23.33
C GLU A 362 18.76 -9.92 -22.60
N PRO A 363 17.59 -10.30 -23.14
CA PRO A 363 16.75 -11.35 -22.59
C PRO A 363 17.47 -12.69 -22.52
N VAL A 364 17.20 -13.44 -21.45
CA VAL A 364 17.70 -14.82 -21.28
C VAL A 364 17.03 -15.77 -22.27
N LEU A 365 15.73 -15.59 -22.49
CA LEU A 365 14.93 -16.40 -23.39
C LEU A 365 14.68 -15.67 -24.72
N ASP A 366 14.42 -16.42 -25.77
CA ASP A 366 13.90 -15.91 -27.02
C ASP A 366 12.47 -15.42 -26.83
N LEU A 367 12.25 -14.12 -26.77
CA LEU A 367 10.94 -13.52 -26.49
C LEU A 367 9.88 -13.82 -27.56
N SER A 368 10.28 -14.26 -28.76
CA SER A 368 9.34 -14.67 -29.80
C SER A 368 8.66 -16.01 -29.50
N LYS A 369 9.36 -16.87 -28.75
CA LYS A 369 8.88 -18.15 -28.26
C LYS A 369 9.69 -18.56 -27.03
N PRO A 370 9.36 -18.07 -25.84
CA PRO A 370 10.18 -18.26 -24.64
C PRO A 370 10.32 -19.72 -24.19
N TYR A 371 9.31 -20.54 -24.46
CA TYR A 371 9.31 -21.96 -24.10
C TYR A 371 8.95 -22.82 -25.31
N LEU A 372 9.54 -24.01 -25.36
CA LEU A 372 9.33 -24.97 -26.44
C LEU A 372 8.13 -25.91 -26.22
N ASP A 373 7.57 -25.90 -25.02
CA ASP A 373 6.41 -26.68 -24.57
C ASP A 373 5.38 -25.79 -23.83
N GLU A 374 4.14 -26.29 -23.77
CA GLU A 374 3.03 -25.58 -23.10
C GLU A 374 3.15 -25.58 -21.58
N GLN A 375 3.94 -26.48 -21.01
CA GLN A 375 4.15 -26.58 -19.56
C GLN A 375 5.33 -25.73 -19.06
N HIS A 376 5.98 -24.98 -19.95
CA HIS A 376 7.16 -24.14 -19.65
C HIS A 376 8.34 -24.88 -19.02
N LEU A 377 8.47 -26.19 -19.29
CA LEU A 377 9.57 -27.01 -18.79
C LEU A 377 10.81 -27.01 -19.68
N LYS A 378 10.68 -26.50 -20.91
CA LYS A 378 11.76 -26.45 -21.91
C LYS A 378 12.02 -25.02 -22.33
N PRO A 379 12.87 -24.29 -21.61
CA PRO A 379 13.20 -22.91 -21.95
C PRO A 379 13.89 -22.85 -23.33
N ASN A 380 13.50 -21.85 -24.12
CA ASN A 380 14.13 -21.54 -25.40
C ASN A 380 15.10 -20.38 -25.19
N TYR A 381 16.35 -20.69 -24.91
CA TYR A 381 17.36 -19.70 -24.62
C TYR A 381 17.69 -18.82 -25.84
N ASN A 382 17.86 -17.53 -25.58
CA ASN A 382 18.26 -16.56 -26.58
C ASN A 382 19.70 -16.82 -27.06
N ALA A 383 19.83 -17.37 -28.26
CA ALA A 383 21.14 -17.71 -28.84
C ALA A 383 22.04 -16.48 -29.10
N SER A 384 21.48 -15.28 -29.14
CA SER A 384 22.21 -14.02 -29.29
C SER A 384 22.84 -13.54 -27.99
N ASN A 385 22.30 -13.97 -26.85
CA ASN A 385 22.80 -13.58 -25.54
C ASN A 385 24.05 -14.39 -25.17
N THR A 386 25.20 -13.81 -25.36
CA THR A 386 26.51 -14.45 -25.10
C THR A 386 26.95 -14.40 -23.64
N LEU A 387 26.25 -13.65 -22.80
CA LEU A 387 26.57 -13.52 -21.38
C LEU A 387 25.85 -14.54 -20.50
N TYR A 388 24.74 -15.08 -20.98
CA TYR A 388 23.98 -16.09 -20.24
C TYR A 388 24.57 -17.49 -20.44
N SER A 389 24.70 -18.23 -19.37
CA SER A 389 25.05 -19.66 -19.39
C SER A 389 24.04 -20.46 -18.58
N LYS A 390 23.54 -21.54 -19.17
CA LYS A 390 22.65 -22.49 -18.45
C LYS A 390 23.38 -23.30 -17.38
N GLU A 391 24.70 -23.39 -17.47
CA GLU A 391 25.58 -24.06 -16.49
C GLU A 391 25.84 -23.14 -15.26
N ASP A 392 25.74 -21.82 -15.45
CA ASP A 392 25.80 -20.81 -14.39
C ASP A 392 24.71 -19.74 -14.63
N PRO A 393 23.43 -20.07 -14.37
CA PRO A 393 22.30 -19.25 -14.74
C PRO A 393 22.17 -17.97 -13.91
N TYR A 394 22.97 -17.83 -12.89
CA TYR A 394 22.94 -16.67 -11.97
C TYR A 394 24.03 -15.65 -12.24
N ALA A 395 25.01 -15.99 -13.10
CA ALA A 395 26.06 -15.04 -13.49
C ALA A 395 25.55 -14.00 -14.49
N ASN A 396 26.17 -12.82 -14.45
CA ASN A 396 25.95 -11.73 -15.41
C ASN A 396 24.47 -11.27 -15.54
N ARG A 397 23.69 -11.40 -14.48
CA ARG A 397 22.29 -10.96 -14.50
C ARG A 397 22.15 -9.47 -14.23
N ASP A 398 21.02 -8.93 -14.60
CA ASP A 398 20.61 -7.56 -14.25
C ASP A 398 20.77 -7.33 -12.74
N PRO A 399 21.22 -6.13 -12.29
CA PRO A 399 21.38 -5.82 -10.88
C PRO A 399 20.13 -6.05 -10.03
N ARG A 400 18.93 -5.85 -10.58
CA ARG A 400 17.66 -6.09 -9.89
C ARG A 400 17.46 -7.55 -9.51
N PHE A 401 17.96 -8.49 -10.33
CA PHE A 401 17.94 -9.91 -10.01
C PHE A 401 18.61 -10.17 -8.65
N TYR A 402 19.84 -9.73 -8.48
CA TYR A 402 20.59 -9.96 -7.24
C TYR A 402 20.00 -9.27 -6.02
N ALA A 403 19.30 -8.14 -6.22
CA ALA A 403 18.63 -7.42 -5.15
C ALA A 403 17.30 -8.07 -4.73
N THR A 404 16.68 -8.86 -5.61
CA THR A 404 15.33 -9.38 -5.44
C THR A 404 15.30 -10.89 -5.15
N ILE A 405 16.18 -11.66 -5.79
CA ILE A 405 16.14 -13.13 -5.79
C ILE A 405 17.26 -13.70 -4.92
N TYR A 406 16.88 -14.50 -3.94
CA TYR A 406 17.81 -15.41 -3.29
C TYR A 406 17.97 -16.68 -4.13
N TYR A 407 19.21 -17.11 -4.36
CA TYR A 407 19.55 -18.28 -5.13
C TYR A 407 20.67 -19.08 -4.45
N ASN A 408 20.88 -20.31 -4.86
CA ASN A 408 21.93 -21.17 -4.31
C ASN A 408 23.32 -20.55 -4.50
N GLY A 409 24.02 -20.35 -3.38
CA GLY A 409 25.33 -19.70 -3.36
C GLY A 409 25.28 -18.19 -3.21
N SER A 410 24.10 -17.54 -3.24
CA SER A 410 24.00 -16.12 -2.92
C SER A 410 24.31 -15.84 -1.47
N LYS A 411 24.78 -14.63 -1.18
CA LYS A 411 25.02 -14.17 0.18
C LYS A 411 23.80 -13.49 0.76
N ARG A 412 23.62 -13.64 2.04
CA ARG A 412 22.58 -12.99 2.80
C ARG A 412 23.17 -12.23 3.99
N TYR A 413 22.60 -11.08 4.29
CA TYR A 413 22.87 -10.38 5.53
C TYR A 413 22.16 -11.06 6.70
N CYS A 414 22.92 -11.41 7.72
CA CYS A 414 22.44 -11.97 8.96
C CYS A 414 22.84 -11.05 10.12
N GLY A 415 22.04 -10.03 10.37
CA GLY A 415 22.28 -9.06 11.47
C GLY A 415 22.06 -9.59 12.89
N TRP A 416 22.32 -10.86 13.11
CA TRP A 416 22.06 -11.57 14.38
C TRP A 416 23.36 -11.88 15.07
N GLY A 417 23.90 -10.93 15.75
CA GLY A 417 24.94 -11.17 16.70
C GLY A 417 24.47 -10.71 18.08
N SER A 418 24.79 -11.46 19.12
CA SER A 418 24.62 -11.03 20.51
C SER A 418 25.42 -9.75 20.83
N ASP A 419 26.30 -9.36 19.93
CA ASP A 419 27.11 -8.15 20.03
C ASP A 419 26.56 -7.11 19.05
N ALA A 420 25.95 -6.05 19.61
CA ALA A 420 25.51 -4.89 18.84
C ALA A 420 26.70 -4.36 18.03
N GLY A 421 26.69 -4.61 16.73
CA GLY A 421 27.73 -4.18 15.79
C GLY A 421 28.45 -5.27 15.03
N SER A 422 28.23 -6.56 15.33
CA SER A 422 28.78 -7.63 14.50
C SER A 422 27.85 -7.91 13.33
N ILE A 423 28.35 -7.72 12.13
CA ILE A 423 27.69 -8.02 10.87
C ILE A 423 28.19 -9.37 10.42
N SER A 424 27.28 -10.31 10.22
CA SER A 424 27.62 -11.60 9.60
C SER A 424 26.93 -11.76 8.26
N PHE A 425 27.63 -12.34 7.31
CA PHE A 425 27.11 -12.74 6.02
C PHE A 425 27.20 -14.25 5.90
N GLU A 426 26.18 -14.86 5.36
CA GLU A 426 26.16 -16.30 5.07
C GLU A 426 26.02 -16.51 3.56
N ASN A 427 26.75 -17.50 3.05
CA ASN A 427 26.49 -18.01 1.72
C ASN A 427 25.32 -18.98 1.80
N LEU A 428 24.28 -18.71 1.05
CA LEU A 428 23.13 -19.60 0.95
C LEU A 428 23.57 -20.93 0.32
N GLY A 429 23.25 -22.04 0.98
CA GLY A 429 23.63 -23.39 0.52
C GLY A 429 24.97 -23.92 0.98
N GLN A 430 25.79 -23.13 1.67
CA GLN A 430 27.09 -23.60 2.17
C GLN A 430 27.09 -23.88 3.69
N GLY A 431 26.22 -24.71 4.13
CA GLY A 431 26.24 -25.52 5.32
C GLY A 431 27.07 -25.14 6.53
N GLN A 432 26.94 -23.93 7.03
CA GLN A 432 27.16 -23.69 8.46
C GLN A 432 25.87 -23.97 9.25
N GLY A 433 25.11 -24.94 8.78
CA GLY A 433 23.92 -25.45 9.46
C GLY A 433 22.63 -24.66 9.27
N LEU A 434 22.63 -23.51 8.61
CA LEU A 434 21.45 -22.65 8.59
C LEU A 434 20.77 -22.53 7.22
N MET A 435 21.46 -22.75 6.10
CA MET A 435 20.82 -22.72 4.79
C MET A 435 21.49 -23.73 3.86
N THR A 436 20.97 -24.93 3.87
CA THR A 436 21.30 -25.96 2.88
C THR A 436 20.32 -25.97 1.71
N ARG A 437 19.37 -25.03 1.68
CA ARG A 437 18.35 -25.00 0.65
C ARG A 437 18.61 -23.88 -0.34
N THR A 438 18.56 -24.25 -1.55
CA THR A 438 18.26 -23.40 -2.68
C THR A 438 16.89 -22.79 -2.50
N ILE A 439 16.79 -21.49 -2.66
CA ILE A 439 15.53 -20.76 -2.54
C ILE A 439 14.85 -20.65 -3.91
N THR A 440 15.42 -21.23 -4.94
CA THR A 440 14.72 -21.40 -6.19
C THR A 440 13.94 -22.71 -6.15
N THR A 441 12.67 -22.64 -6.46
CA THR A 441 11.77 -23.80 -6.59
C THR A 441 12.35 -24.91 -7.46
N TRP A 442 13.22 -24.56 -8.39
CA TRP A 442 13.86 -25.49 -9.32
C TRP A 442 14.79 -26.51 -8.64
N ASP A 443 15.58 -26.11 -7.68
CA ASP A 443 16.50 -27.03 -7.01
C ASP A 443 15.80 -27.88 -5.94
N ALA A 444 14.73 -27.39 -5.34
CA ALA A 444 13.88 -28.18 -4.47
C ALA A 444 13.16 -29.30 -5.25
N TYR A 445 12.86 -29.07 -6.52
CA TYR A 445 12.24 -30.06 -7.39
C TYR A 445 13.22 -31.15 -7.87
N LYS A 446 14.49 -30.82 -7.98
CA LYS A 446 15.55 -31.79 -8.40
C LYS A 446 15.93 -32.79 -7.33
N ASN A 447 15.58 -32.56 -6.08
CA ASN A 447 16.12 -33.36 -4.99
C ASN A 447 15.31 -34.58 -4.59
N SER A 448 14.17 -34.86 -5.18
CA SER A 448 13.45 -36.09 -4.85
C SER A 448 13.82 -37.30 -5.71
N ASP A 449 14.28 -37.09 -6.93
CA ASP A 449 14.54 -38.21 -7.85
C ASP A 449 15.75 -38.01 -8.81
N GLY A 450 16.69 -37.15 -8.50
CA GLY A 450 17.90 -36.97 -9.33
C GLY A 450 17.74 -36.01 -10.49
#